data_7553dd4fb15d599fee42af6968e7c465
#
_entry.id   7553dd4fb15d599fee42af6968e7c465
#
_cell.length_a   1.000
_cell.length_b   1.000
_cell.length_c   1.000
_cell.angle_alpha   90.00
_cell.angle_beta   90.00
_cell.angle_gamma   90.00
#
_symmetry.space_group_name_H-M   'P 1'
#
loop_
_entity.id
_entity.type
_entity.pdbx_description
1 polymer ?
#
loop_
_entity_poly.entity_id
_entity_poly.type
_entity_poly.pdbx_seq_one_letter_code
_entity_poly.pdbx_strand_id
1 'polypeptide(L)'
;MTFPCLVSIAVLLKQVPDTTAKISVSGGRVDESAVSKWSMSPYDEYALEAALQLKEDGGGDITVITCGPARASKMLTDAAAVGADTLIHIQDNGVTDSTHVQSLLAAAVKKSGSDVVLCGKQAADTNGGSTGPGVSYLIGAACVGMVSEVSAEGDGFVALRASPTGDERVAVS
;
A
#
# COMPACT_ATOMS: atom_id res chain seq x y z
N MET A 1 23.67 -9.63 -16.30
CA MET A 1 23.02 -8.40 -15.79
C MET A 1 23.11 -8.45 -14.30
N THR A 2 23.93 -7.62 -13.72
CA THR A 2 24.11 -7.55 -12.27
C THR A 2 23.03 -6.62 -11.76
N PHE A 3 22.02 -7.13 -11.05
CA PHE A 3 21.19 -6.28 -10.22
C PHE A 3 22.04 -5.82 -9.04
N PRO A 4 22.31 -4.55 -8.91
CA PRO A 4 23.02 -4.05 -7.75
C PRO A 4 21.98 -3.82 -6.65
N CYS A 5 22.11 -4.43 -5.56
CA CYS A 5 21.33 -4.29 -4.33
C CYS A 5 19.94 -4.94 -4.31
N LEU A 6 19.76 -5.80 -3.34
CA LEU A 6 18.45 -6.30 -2.92
C LEU A 6 17.56 -5.11 -2.57
N VAL A 7 16.45 -4.92 -3.28
CA VAL A 7 15.52 -3.80 -3.07
C VAL A 7 14.63 -4.09 -1.87
N SER A 8 14.58 -3.18 -0.91
CA SER A 8 13.63 -3.25 0.20
C SER A 8 12.33 -2.54 -0.19
N ILE A 9 11.23 -3.28 -0.24
CA ILE A 9 9.92 -2.78 -0.71
C ILE A 9 8.96 -2.67 0.46
N ALA A 10 8.37 -1.51 0.69
CA ALA A 10 7.22 -1.36 1.57
C ALA A 10 5.92 -1.41 0.77
N VAL A 11 4.92 -2.13 1.27
CA VAL A 11 3.57 -2.14 0.70
C VAL A 11 2.58 -1.69 1.76
N LEU A 12 1.83 -0.63 1.45
CA LEU A 12 0.79 -0.11 2.34
C LEU A 12 -0.54 -0.78 2.00
N LEU A 13 -1.14 -1.45 2.99
CA LEU A 13 -2.40 -2.17 2.81
C LEU A 13 -3.48 -1.62 3.74
N LYS A 14 -4.70 -1.53 3.25
CA LYS A 14 -5.89 -1.21 4.04
C LYS A 14 -6.90 -2.34 4.04
N GLN A 15 -7.39 -2.71 5.21
CA GLN A 15 -8.55 -3.56 5.34
C GLN A 15 -9.83 -2.74 5.17
N VAL A 16 -10.70 -3.18 4.28
CA VAL A 16 -11.98 -2.54 3.97
C VAL A 16 -13.13 -3.56 4.05
N PRO A 17 -14.39 -3.12 4.20
CA PRO A 17 -15.52 -4.02 3.96
C PRO A 17 -15.40 -4.62 2.56
N ASP A 18 -15.61 -5.93 2.45
CA ASP A 18 -15.61 -6.61 1.15
C ASP A 18 -16.65 -5.98 0.21
N THR A 19 -16.35 -5.93 -1.09
CA THR A 19 -17.23 -5.30 -2.09
C THR A 19 -18.61 -5.95 -2.17
N THR A 20 -18.77 -7.18 -1.68
CA THR A 20 -20.04 -7.91 -1.59
C THR A 20 -20.69 -7.80 -0.21
N ALA A 21 -20.04 -7.18 0.77
CA ALA A 21 -20.58 -7.04 2.12
C ALA A 21 -21.78 -6.10 2.15
N LYS A 22 -22.79 -6.46 2.94
CA LYS A 22 -23.87 -5.53 3.27
C LYS A 22 -23.36 -4.52 4.29
N ILE A 23 -23.60 -3.25 4.01
CA ILE A 23 -23.24 -2.14 4.89
C ILE A 23 -24.52 -1.62 5.56
N SER A 24 -24.47 -1.50 6.87
CA SER A 24 -25.48 -0.80 7.68
C SER A 24 -24.87 0.40 8.39
N VAL A 25 -25.73 1.33 8.76
CA VAL A 25 -25.33 2.57 9.45
C VAL A 25 -26.05 2.63 10.79
N SER A 26 -25.30 2.89 11.84
CA SER A 26 -25.81 3.11 13.19
C SER A 26 -25.13 4.35 13.80
N GLY A 27 -25.90 5.26 14.38
CA GLY A 27 -25.34 6.48 14.99
C GLY A 27 -24.57 7.39 14.00
N GLY A 28 -24.93 7.39 12.71
CA GLY A 28 -24.27 8.20 11.67
C GLY A 28 -22.92 7.63 11.19
N ARG A 29 -22.58 6.42 11.57
CA ARG A 29 -21.34 5.72 11.18
C ARG A 29 -21.65 4.33 10.64
N VAL A 30 -20.72 3.75 9.91
CA VAL A 30 -20.81 2.34 9.51
C VAL A 30 -20.85 1.48 10.76
N ASP A 31 -21.85 0.59 10.83
CA ASP A 31 -21.92 -0.43 11.88
C ASP A 31 -20.94 -1.56 11.53
N GLU A 32 -19.74 -1.48 12.04
CA GLU A 32 -18.69 -2.47 11.77
C GLU A 32 -19.05 -3.88 12.25
N SER A 33 -19.93 -4.00 13.27
CA SER A 33 -20.39 -5.31 13.79
C SER A 33 -21.30 -6.04 12.80
N ALA A 34 -21.96 -5.30 11.92
CA ALA A 34 -22.84 -5.83 10.90
C ALA A 34 -22.12 -6.13 9.56
N VAL A 35 -20.85 -5.76 9.42
CA VAL A 35 -20.06 -6.08 8.22
C VAL A 35 -19.75 -7.58 8.22
N SER A 36 -20.35 -8.29 7.27
CA SER A 36 -20.26 -9.76 7.20
C SER A 36 -18.88 -10.28 6.75
N LYS A 37 -18.13 -9.47 6.02
CA LYS A 37 -16.81 -9.85 5.47
C LYS A 37 -15.92 -8.64 5.32
N TRP A 38 -14.66 -8.82 5.71
CA TRP A 38 -13.57 -7.84 5.54
C TRP A 38 -12.53 -8.41 4.58
N SER A 39 -11.99 -7.58 3.70
CA SER A 39 -10.96 -7.95 2.73
C SER A 39 -9.87 -6.88 2.65
N MET A 40 -8.78 -7.19 1.97
CA MET A 40 -7.81 -6.20 1.49
C MET A 40 -8.50 -5.29 0.47
N SER A 41 -8.16 -4.02 0.44
CA SER A 41 -8.62 -3.11 -0.61
C SER A 41 -8.12 -3.62 -1.97
N PRO A 42 -8.99 -3.75 -2.99
CA PRO A 42 -8.60 -4.32 -4.29
C PRO A 42 -7.41 -3.60 -4.97
N TYR A 43 -7.29 -2.29 -4.79
CA TYR A 43 -6.13 -1.56 -5.32
C TYR A 43 -4.83 -1.88 -4.59
N ASP A 44 -4.92 -2.26 -3.32
CA ASP A 44 -3.74 -2.67 -2.54
C ASP A 44 -3.31 -4.10 -2.90
N GLU A 45 -4.23 -4.96 -3.35
CA GLU A 45 -3.89 -6.28 -3.91
C GLU A 45 -2.99 -6.15 -5.14
N TYR A 46 -3.27 -5.20 -6.04
CA TYR A 46 -2.39 -4.90 -7.17
C TYR A 46 -1.03 -4.37 -6.74
N ALA A 47 -0.97 -3.54 -5.70
CA ALA A 47 0.29 -3.05 -5.17
C ALA A 47 1.14 -4.16 -4.55
N LEU A 48 0.51 -5.10 -3.84
CA LEU A 48 1.19 -6.28 -3.30
C LEU A 48 1.71 -7.20 -4.40
N GLU A 49 0.90 -7.44 -5.43
CA GLU A 49 1.31 -8.24 -6.60
C GLU A 49 2.51 -7.62 -7.31
N ALA A 50 2.50 -6.30 -7.54
CA ALA A 50 3.62 -5.60 -8.14
C ALA A 50 4.91 -5.71 -7.30
N ALA A 51 4.79 -5.70 -5.97
CA ALA A 51 5.93 -5.92 -5.07
C ALA A 51 6.47 -7.34 -5.18
N LEU A 52 5.61 -8.35 -5.27
CA LEU A 52 6.00 -9.74 -5.45
C LEU A 52 6.75 -9.93 -6.78
N GLN A 53 6.27 -9.33 -7.86
CA GLN A 53 6.93 -9.37 -9.17
C GLN A 53 8.31 -8.70 -9.12
N LEU A 54 8.44 -7.51 -8.52
CA LEU A 54 9.74 -6.86 -8.33
C LEU A 54 10.71 -7.74 -7.54
N LYS A 55 10.22 -8.41 -6.49
CA LYS A 55 11.02 -9.35 -5.69
C LYS A 55 11.45 -10.58 -6.51
N GLU A 56 10.58 -11.14 -7.34
CA GLU A 56 10.90 -12.27 -8.22
C GLU A 56 11.96 -11.90 -9.27
N ASP A 57 11.88 -10.69 -9.84
CA ASP A 57 12.78 -10.23 -10.89
C ASP A 57 14.18 -9.83 -10.37
N GLY A 58 14.23 -9.19 -9.20
CA GLY A 58 15.46 -8.57 -8.68
C GLY A 58 15.93 -9.07 -7.32
N GLY A 59 15.14 -9.86 -6.63
CA GLY A 59 15.34 -10.18 -5.21
C GLY A 59 14.95 -9.04 -4.29
N GLY A 60 15.10 -9.25 -2.99
CA GLY A 60 14.80 -8.26 -1.95
C GLY A 60 13.73 -8.71 -0.98
N ASP A 61 13.36 -7.82 -0.06
CA ASP A 61 12.42 -8.10 1.00
C ASP A 61 11.18 -7.21 0.90
N ILE A 62 10.01 -7.80 1.18
CA ILE A 62 8.74 -7.10 1.21
C ILE A 62 8.29 -6.89 2.65
N THR A 63 8.17 -5.63 3.06
CA THR A 63 7.56 -5.21 4.33
C THR A 63 6.14 -4.72 4.08
N VAL A 64 5.17 -5.43 4.59
CA VAL A 64 3.76 -5.01 4.52
C VAL A 64 3.40 -4.20 5.75
N ILE A 65 2.77 -3.03 5.55
CA ILE A 65 2.41 -2.09 6.61
C ILE A 65 0.91 -1.80 6.55
N THR A 66 0.22 -1.95 7.67
CA THR A 66 -1.18 -1.52 7.80
C THR A 66 -1.38 -0.69 9.06
N CYS A 67 -2.32 0.26 8.99
CA CYS A 67 -2.79 1.03 10.14
C CYS A 67 -4.29 0.78 10.32
N GLY A 68 -4.69 0.30 11.48
CA GLY A 68 -6.09 0.02 11.76
C GLY A 68 -6.32 -0.85 12.99
N PRO A 69 -7.57 -1.26 13.23
CA PRO A 69 -7.95 -2.03 14.41
C PRO A 69 -7.35 -3.45 14.40
N ALA A 70 -7.44 -4.13 15.52
CA ALA A 70 -6.84 -5.46 15.72
C ALA A 70 -7.26 -6.48 14.64
N ARG A 71 -8.48 -6.39 14.08
CA ARG A 71 -8.96 -7.30 13.03
C ARG A 71 -8.12 -7.25 11.74
N ALA A 72 -7.40 -6.15 11.49
CA ALA A 72 -6.55 -6.01 10.30
C ALA A 72 -5.34 -6.97 10.30
N SER A 73 -5.00 -7.56 11.45
CA SER A 73 -3.92 -8.55 11.55
C SER A 73 -4.13 -9.77 10.65
N LYS A 74 -5.38 -10.17 10.40
CA LYS A 74 -5.67 -11.28 9.49
C LYS A 74 -5.19 -10.98 8.05
N MET A 75 -5.43 -9.78 7.55
CA MET A 75 -4.97 -9.36 6.23
C MET A 75 -3.43 -9.42 6.11
N LEU A 76 -2.70 -9.07 7.17
CA LEU A 76 -1.25 -9.22 7.20
C LEU A 76 -0.81 -10.69 7.11
N THR A 77 -1.53 -11.59 7.78
CA THR A 77 -1.28 -13.03 7.68
C THR A 77 -1.50 -13.54 6.26
N ASP A 78 -2.56 -13.06 5.61
CA ASP A 78 -2.85 -13.40 4.22
C ASP A 78 -1.74 -12.87 3.27
N ALA A 79 -1.21 -11.67 3.50
CA ALA A 79 -0.06 -11.13 2.77
C ALA A 79 1.23 -11.93 2.99
N ALA A 80 1.49 -12.41 4.21
CA ALA A 80 2.62 -13.28 4.49
C ALA A 80 2.52 -14.62 3.75
N ALA A 81 1.31 -15.17 3.62
CA ALA A 81 1.08 -16.44 2.92
C ALA A 81 1.40 -16.37 1.42
N VAL A 82 1.36 -15.18 0.82
CA VAL A 82 1.72 -14.97 -0.59
C VAL A 82 3.15 -14.50 -0.81
N GLY A 83 3.93 -14.23 0.24
CA GLY A 83 5.37 -13.97 0.12
C GLY A 83 5.90 -12.68 0.74
N ALA A 84 5.11 -11.97 1.54
CA ALA A 84 5.63 -10.86 2.35
C ALA A 84 6.53 -11.39 3.48
N ASP A 85 7.67 -10.72 3.71
CA ASP A 85 8.71 -11.17 4.65
C ASP A 85 8.53 -10.55 6.05
N THR A 86 8.14 -9.27 6.09
CA THR A 86 7.95 -8.53 7.35
C THR A 86 6.57 -7.91 7.41
N LEU A 87 5.94 -7.97 8.57
CA LEU A 87 4.59 -7.45 8.80
C LEU A 87 4.62 -6.38 9.88
N ILE A 88 4.12 -5.19 9.57
CA ILE A 88 4.00 -4.10 10.54
C ILE A 88 2.52 -3.74 10.70
N HIS A 89 1.99 -3.94 11.89
CA HIS A 89 0.64 -3.52 12.26
C HIS A 89 0.71 -2.31 13.20
N ILE A 90 0.28 -1.16 12.71
CA ILE A 90 0.04 0.01 13.54
C ILE A 90 -1.38 -0.12 14.07
N GLN A 91 -1.50 -0.57 15.31
CA GLN A 91 -2.81 -0.75 15.91
C GLN A 91 -3.35 0.59 16.38
N ASP A 92 -4.35 1.09 15.68
CA ASP A 92 -5.07 2.33 16.01
C ASP A 92 -6.57 2.12 15.83
N ASN A 93 -7.30 2.31 16.93
CA ASN A 93 -8.75 2.23 16.97
C ASN A 93 -9.42 3.61 16.90
N GLY A 94 -8.62 4.68 16.91
CA GLY A 94 -9.08 6.07 17.00
C GLY A 94 -8.80 6.92 15.74
N VAL A 95 -8.48 6.31 14.64
CA VAL A 95 -8.20 7.00 13.37
C VAL A 95 -9.42 7.83 12.95
N THR A 96 -9.25 9.14 12.93
CA THR A 96 -10.32 10.09 12.62
C THR A 96 -10.14 10.83 11.31
N ASP A 97 -8.89 10.93 10.82
CA ASP A 97 -8.60 11.63 9.56
C ASP A 97 -7.42 11.02 8.80
N SER A 98 -7.31 11.38 7.52
CA SER A 98 -6.28 10.88 6.62
C SER A 98 -4.87 11.36 6.97
N THR A 99 -4.73 12.55 7.53
CA THR A 99 -3.42 13.13 7.90
C THR A 99 -2.78 12.35 9.05
N HIS A 100 -3.60 11.95 10.02
CA HIS A 100 -3.15 11.09 11.12
C HIS A 100 -2.63 9.75 10.60
N VAL A 101 -3.41 9.07 9.75
CA VAL A 101 -2.99 7.80 9.12
C VAL A 101 -1.69 7.96 8.33
N GLN A 102 -1.60 9.00 7.49
CA GLN A 102 -0.41 9.29 6.70
C GLN A 102 0.83 9.47 7.58
N SER A 103 0.69 10.16 8.70
CA SER A 103 1.79 10.39 9.65
C SER A 103 2.28 9.09 10.29
N LEU A 104 1.35 8.23 10.71
CA LEU A 104 1.67 6.92 11.29
C LEU A 104 2.35 5.99 10.26
N LEU A 105 1.80 5.92 9.05
CA LEU A 105 2.37 5.13 7.95
C LEU A 105 3.75 5.65 7.55
N ALA A 106 3.93 6.97 7.42
CA ALA A 106 5.23 7.58 7.11
C ALA A 106 6.29 7.23 8.17
N ALA A 107 5.93 7.24 9.45
CA ALA A 107 6.83 6.84 10.53
C ALA A 107 7.23 5.35 10.41
N ALA A 108 6.29 4.47 10.08
CA ALA A 108 6.55 3.06 9.89
C ALA A 108 7.43 2.80 8.66
N VAL A 109 7.18 3.49 7.54
CA VAL A 109 8.01 3.43 6.33
C VAL A 109 9.44 3.87 6.62
N LYS A 110 9.63 5.00 7.32
CA LYS A 110 10.97 5.44 7.74
C LYS A 110 11.67 4.40 8.62
N LYS A 111 10.93 3.74 9.48
CA LYS A 111 11.47 2.70 10.37
C LYS A 111 11.83 1.42 9.61
N SER A 112 11.10 1.04 8.56
CA SER A 112 11.41 -0.14 7.75
C SER A 112 12.69 0.04 6.93
N GLY A 113 13.05 1.29 6.59
CA GLY A 113 14.22 1.58 5.75
C GLY A 113 14.04 1.17 4.29
N SER A 114 12.79 1.07 3.82
CA SER A 114 12.49 0.61 2.47
C SER A 114 12.89 1.65 1.42
N ASP A 115 13.40 1.15 0.29
CA ASP A 115 13.85 1.96 -0.86
C ASP A 115 12.68 2.47 -1.70
N VAL A 116 11.63 1.66 -1.79
CA VAL A 116 10.41 1.98 -2.55
C VAL A 116 9.15 1.66 -1.74
N VAL A 117 8.12 2.47 -1.93
CA VAL A 117 6.81 2.28 -1.31
C VAL A 117 5.76 2.10 -2.38
N LEU A 118 5.04 1.00 -2.34
CA LEU A 118 3.91 0.72 -3.21
C LEU A 118 2.61 0.80 -2.40
N CYS A 119 1.57 1.35 -2.99
CA CYS A 119 0.24 1.38 -2.40
C CYS A 119 -0.84 1.45 -3.49
N GLY A 120 -2.03 1.00 -3.17
CA GLY A 120 -3.18 1.20 -4.04
C GLY A 120 -3.45 2.69 -4.28
N LYS A 121 -3.96 3.03 -5.44
CA LYS A 121 -4.28 4.43 -5.79
C LYS A 121 -5.29 5.05 -4.81
N GLN A 122 -6.16 4.23 -4.23
CA GLN A 122 -7.18 4.64 -3.26
C GLN A 122 -7.75 3.41 -2.53
N ALA A 123 -8.32 3.61 -1.35
CA ALA A 123 -9.06 2.57 -0.66
C ALA A 123 -10.50 2.49 -1.20
N ALA A 124 -11.05 1.27 -1.35
CA ALA A 124 -12.37 1.05 -1.95
C ALA A 124 -13.55 1.58 -1.10
N ASP A 125 -13.33 1.81 0.19
CA ASP A 125 -14.35 2.33 1.12
C ASP A 125 -14.48 3.86 1.11
N THR A 126 -13.35 4.58 0.98
CA THR A 126 -13.32 6.05 1.07
C THR A 126 -13.02 6.75 -0.25
N ASN A 127 -12.38 6.07 -1.19
CA ASN A 127 -11.93 6.60 -2.48
C ASN A 127 -11.11 7.90 -2.39
N GLY A 128 -10.47 8.17 -1.25
CA GLY A 128 -9.78 9.43 -0.98
C GLY A 128 -8.52 9.68 -1.82
N GLY A 129 -7.77 8.63 -2.14
CA GLY A 129 -6.58 8.69 -2.99
C GLY A 129 -5.41 9.52 -2.45
N SER A 130 -5.44 9.91 -1.18
CA SER A 130 -4.46 10.85 -0.61
C SER A 130 -3.32 10.16 0.17
N THR A 131 -3.43 8.87 0.46
CA THR A 131 -2.47 8.17 1.35
C THR A 131 -1.08 8.13 0.74
N GLY A 132 -0.93 7.63 -0.49
CA GLY A 132 0.36 7.57 -1.18
C GLY A 132 1.04 8.95 -1.29
N PRO A 133 0.38 9.95 -1.89
CA PRO A 133 0.93 11.31 -1.96
C PRO A 133 1.27 11.91 -0.60
N GLY A 134 0.41 11.73 0.40
CA GLY A 134 0.66 12.25 1.75
C GLY A 134 1.85 11.60 2.45
N VAL A 135 1.98 10.27 2.35
CA VAL A 135 3.13 9.55 2.89
C VAL A 135 4.41 9.98 2.17
N SER A 136 4.42 10.05 0.83
CA SER A 136 5.60 10.47 0.07
C SER A 136 6.07 11.87 0.47
N TYR A 137 5.16 12.82 0.63
CA TYR A 137 5.47 14.17 1.11
C TYR A 137 6.13 14.14 2.50
N LEU A 138 5.58 13.36 3.45
CA LEU A 138 6.08 13.27 4.82
C LEU A 138 7.43 12.56 4.94
N ILE A 139 7.77 11.66 4.02
CA ILE A 139 9.09 11.01 3.99
C ILE A 139 10.10 11.74 3.10
N GLY A 140 9.66 12.72 2.30
CA GLY A 140 10.50 13.47 1.36
C GLY A 140 10.86 12.68 0.10
N ALA A 141 9.99 11.74 -0.33
CA ALA A 141 10.20 10.89 -1.50
C ALA A 141 9.47 11.43 -2.74
N ALA A 142 9.94 11.06 -3.93
CA ALA A 142 9.21 11.25 -5.16
C ALA A 142 7.90 10.42 -5.15
N CYS A 143 6.87 10.91 -5.86
CA CYS A 143 5.58 10.22 -5.95
C CYS A 143 5.11 10.15 -7.40
N VAL A 144 4.85 8.94 -7.88
CA VAL A 144 4.23 8.71 -9.18
C VAL A 144 2.87 8.05 -8.96
N GLY A 145 1.81 8.70 -9.38
CA GLY A 145 0.45 8.17 -9.26
C GLY A 145 -0.08 7.58 -10.56
N MET A 146 -1.15 6.78 -10.47
CA MET A 146 -1.81 6.13 -11.61
C MET A 146 -0.90 5.20 -12.41
N VAL A 147 -0.02 4.52 -11.70
CA VAL A 147 0.95 3.58 -12.28
C VAL A 147 0.24 2.29 -12.67
N SER A 148 0.50 1.82 -13.89
CA SER A 148 0.03 0.53 -14.40
C SER A 148 1.11 -0.56 -14.32
N GLU A 149 2.38 -0.16 -14.30
CA GLU A 149 3.52 -1.07 -14.25
C GLU A 149 4.70 -0.37 -13.57
N VAL A 150 5.50 -1.11 -12.82
CA VAL A 150 6.76 -0.65 -12.22
C VAL A 150 7.84 -1.68 -12.44
N SER A 151 9.04 -1.23 -12.80
CA SER A 151 10.22 -2.07 -12.98
C SER A 151 11.45 -1.42 -12.34
N ALA A 152 12.40 -2.23 -11.90
CA ALA A 152 13.71 -1.75 -11.46
C ALA A 152 14.62 -1.56 -12.68
N GLU A 153 15.20 -0.38 -12.85
CA GLU A 153 16.14 -0.09 -13.94
C GLU A 153 17.36 0.71 -13.42
N GLY A 154 18.55 0.17 -13.63
CA GLY A 154 19.78 0.79 -13.12
C GLY A 154 19.76 0.89 -11.60
N ASP A 155 19.95 2.08 -11.08
CA ASP A 155 19.94 2.37 -9.62
C ASP A 155 18.59 2.92 -9.13
N GLY A 156 17.52 2.80 -9.93
CA GLY A 156 16.20 3.33 -9.60
C GLY A 156 15.06 2.51 -10.17
N PHE A 157 13.92 3.16 -10.33
CA PHE A 157 12.68 2.54 -10.81
C PHE A 157 12.15 3.30 -12.02
N VAL A 158 11.45 2.57 -12.88
CA VAL A 158 10.64 3.14 -13.96
C VAL A 158 9.20 2.76 -13.73
N ALA A 159 8.35 3.77 -13.66
CA ALA A 159 6.90 3.63 -13.57
C ALA A 159 6.27 3.94 -14.93
N LEU A 160 5.39 3.07 -15.40
CA LEU A 160 4.53 3.31 -16.55
C LEU A 160 3.18 3.80 -16.06
N ARG A 161 2.68 4.87 -16.63
CA ARG A 161 1.35 5.37 -16.30
C ARG A 161 0.59 5.82 -17.57
N ALA A 162 -0.71 5.61 -17.58
CA ALA A 162 -1.56 6.13 -18.63
C ALA A 162 -1.74 7.66 -18.50
N SER A 163 -1.61 8.38 -19.60
CA SER A 163 -1.91 9.80 -19.70
C SER A 163 -2.85 10.08 -20.90
N PRO A 164 -3.50 11.25 -20.97
CA PRO A 164 -4.37 11.60 -22.10
C PRO A 164 -3.69 11.56 -23.47
N THR A 165 -2.36 11.67 -23.50
CA THR A 165 -1.55 11.69 -24.73
C THR A 165 -0.89 10.35 -25.05
N GLY A 166 -1.13 9.32 -24.26
CA GLY A 166 -0.52 7.99 -24.37
C GLY A 166 0.23 7.62 -23.08
N ASP A 167 0.87 6.46 -23.08
CA ASP A 167 1.62 5.99 -21.91
C ASP A 167 2.90 6.81 -21.67
N GLU A 168 3.11 7.17 -20.43
CA GLU A 168 4.30 7.89 -19.97
C GLU A 168 5.19 6.96 -19.16
N ARG A 169 6.49 6.98 -19.46
CA ARG A 169 7.53 6.36 -18.64
C ARG A 169 8.14 7.41 -17.73
N VAL A 170 8.07 7.18 -16.44
CA VAL A 170 8.61 8.08 -15.41
C VAL A 170 9.73 7.38 -14.68
N ALA A 171 10.96 7.87 -14.84
CA ALA A 171 12.11 7.38 -14.09
C ALA A 171 12.16 8.04 -12.70
N VAL A 172 12.46 7.25 -11.69
CA VAL A 172 12.58 7.66 -10.28
C VAL A 172 13.87 7.07 -9.71
N SER A 173 14.68 7.92 -9.08
CA SER A 173 15.94 7.55 -8.43
C SER A 173 15.97 8.01 -6.99
#